data_36046d2d6fcb67d0ae18f1761d8254b8
#
_entry.id   36046d2d6fcb67d0ae18f1761d8254b8
#
_cell.length_a   1.000
_cell.length_b   1.000
_cell.length_c   1.000
_cell.angle_alpha   90.00
_cell.angle_beta   90.00
_cell.angle_gamma   90.00
#
_symmetry.space_group_name_H-M   'P 1'
#
loop_
_entity.id
_entity.type
_entity.pdbx_description
1 polymer ?
#
loop_
_entity_poly.entity_id
_entity_poly.type
_entity_poly.pdbx_seq_one_letter_code
_entity_poly.pdbx_strand_id
1 'polypeptide(L)'
;MVDKLKELTEVIENDAKRFEKNLSIVSDIEVREETIYDEAGLDVVKIIPTPNFSDAKPMGTVLPINMVSETVNNLSRLSNQFDLVDYVREKLGYGSRASVIPKFGSEQVDGIVLAIQQMEKGNAFILGDSAGIGKGRQAAAILRYAYQRKAIPVFITHKPYLFSDIYRDIKNIGGFAD
;
A
#
# COMPACT_ATOMS: atom_id res chain seq x y z
N MET A 1 -18.89 -29.33 18.62
CA MET A 1 -19.23 -27.94 19.04
C MET A 1 -18.15 -27.34 19.94
N VAL A 2 -17.68 -28.07 20.96
CA VAL A 2 -16.61 -27.67 21.89
C VAL A 2 -15.27 -27.43 21.17
N ASP A 3 -14.90 -28.27 20.20
CA ASP A 3 -13.62 -28.15 19.49
C ASP A 3 -13.56 -26.94 18.59
N LYS A 4 -14.67 -26.55 17.95
CA LYS A 4 -14.76 -25.36 17.13
C LYS A 4 -14.68 -24.05 17.94
N LEU A 5 -15.15 -24.08 19.20
CA LEU A 5 -15.01 -22.98 20.14
C LEU A 5 -13.57 -22.82 20.62
N LYS A 6 -12.85 -23.90 20.87
CA LYS A 6 -11.41 -23.88 21.23
C LYS A 6 -10.57 -23.31 20.08
N GLU A 7 -10.82 -23.78 18.86
CA GLU A 7 -10.13 -23.29 17.66
C GLU A 7 -10.36 -21.79 17.43
N LEU A 8 -11.60 -21.31 17.63
CA LEU A 8 -11.92 -19.87 17.57
C LEU A 8 -11.25 -19.07 18.69
N THR A 9 -11.18 -19.61 19.91
CA THR A 9 -10.52 -18.94 21.04
C THR A 9 -9.02 -18.82 20.78
N GLU A 10 -8.39 -19.86 20.26
CA GLU A 10 -6.96 -19.87 19.93
C GLU A 10 -6.62 -18.88 18.80
N VAL A 11 -7.48 -18.74 17.79
CA VAL A 11 -7.36 -17.73 16.73
C VAL A 11 -7.47 -16.33 17.31
N ILE A 12 -8.45 -16.05 18.16
CA ILE A 12 -8.66 -14.75 18.80
C ILE A 12 -7.47 -14.36 19.70
N GLU A 13 -6.94 -15.31 20.49
CA GLU A 13 -5.78 -15.08 21.36
C GLU A 13 -4.50 -14.83 20.55
N ASN A 14 -4.30 -15.53 19.45
CA ASN A 14 -3.18 -15.31 18.54
C ASN A 14 -3.29 -13.96 17.83
N ASP A 15 -4.48 -13.55 17.41
CA ASP A 15 -4.71 -12.24 16.80
C ASP A 15 -4.52 -11.11 17.83
N ALA A 16 -4.95 -11.30 19.09
CA ALA A 16 -4.73 -10.33 20.15
C ALA A 16 -3.23 -10.15 20.48
N LYS A 17 -2.46 -11.23 20.61
CA LYS A 17 -1.00 -11.19 20.80
C LYS A 17 -0.28 -10.53 19.63
N ARG A 18 -0.77 -10.76 18.43
CA ARG A 18 -0.25 -10.16 17.20
C ARG A 18 -0.55 -8.67 17.14
N PHE A 19 -1.74 -8.26 17.57
CA PHE A 19 -2.14 -6.87 17.70
C PHE A 19 -1.28 -6.13 18.74
N GLU A 20 -1.02 -6.73 19.91
CA GLU A 20 -0.12 -6.16 20.93
C GLU A 20 1.32 -6.02 20.42
N LYS A 21 1.83 -7.01 19.68
CA LYS A 21 3.16 -6.94 19.05
C LYS A 21 3.23 -5.82 17.99
N ASN A 22 2.19 -5.63 17.21
CA ASN A 22 2.12 -4.57 16.20
C ASN A 22 1.94 -3.19 16.84
N LEU A 23 1.21 -3.09 17.95
CA LEU A 23 1.14 -1.90 18.78
C LEU A 23 2.51 -1.53 19.38
N SER A 24 3.32 -2.51 19.78
CA SER A 24 4.68 -2.24 20.28
C SER A 24 5.60 -1.67 19.20
N ILE A 25 5.39 -2.01 17.93
CA ILE A 25 6.11 -1.39 16.79
C ILE A 25 5.71 0.09 16.63
N VAL A 26 4.49 0.44 17.04
CA VAL A 26 3.94 1.80 16.90
C VAL A 26 4.19 2.64 18.19
N SER A 27 4.40 2.00 19.35
CA SER A 27 4.56 2.68 20.66
C SER A 27 5.78 3.60 20.73
N ASP A 28 6.83 3.32 19.96
CA ASP A 28 8.06 4.10 19.91
C ASP A 28 8.06 5.17 18.81
N ILE A 29 6.95 5.32 18.08
CA ILE A 29 6.82 6.26 16.98
C ILE A 29 6.29 7.60 17.50
N GLU A 30 7.00 8.68 17.22
CA GLU A 30 6.58 10.03 17.55
C GLU A 30 5.30 10.42 16.82
N VAL A 31 4.21 10.58 17.56
CA VAL A 31 2.93 11.08 16.99
C VAL A 31 3.04 12.58 16.79
N ARG A 32 2.79 13.03 15.56
CA ARG A 32 2.75 14.45 15.21
C ARG A 32 1.32 14.88 14.94
N GLU A 33 1.03 16.15 15.16
CA GLU A 33 -0.22 16.76 14.79
C GLU A 33 -0.02 17.60 13.52
N GLU A 34 -0.81 17.34 12.49
CA GLU A 34 -0.84 18.14 11.26
C GLU A 34 -2.20 18.82 11.14
N THR A 35 -2.18 20.10 10.86
CA THR A 35 -3.39 20.88 10.65
C THR A 35 -3.75 20.84 9.17
N ILE A 36 -4.91 20.26 8.85
CA ILE A 36 -5.42 20.19 7.48
C ILE A 36 -6.53 21.23 7.32
N TYR A 37 -6.44 22.01 6.26
CA TYR A 37 -7.50 22.92 5.85
C TYR A 37 -8.39 22.19 4.85
N ASP A 38 -9.67 22.01 5.18
CA ASP A 38 -10.70 21.57 4.25
C ASP A 38 -11.79 22.63 4.07
N GLU A 39 -12.78 22.35 3.22
CA GLU A 39 -13.90 23.26 2.98
C GLU A 39 -14.79 23.49 4.21
N ALA A 40 -14.69 22.62 5.23
CA ALA A 40 -15.45 22.68 6.48
C ALA A 40 -14.71 23.45 7.59
N GLY A 41 -13.41 23.73 7.43
CA GLY A 41 -12.60 24.48 8.39
C GLY A 41 -11.27 23.84 8.73
N LEU A 42 -10.72 24.15 9.91
CA LEU A 42 -9.49 23.62 10.44
C LEU A 42 -9.74 22.28 11.13
N ASP A 43 -9.18 21.21 10.62
CA ASP A 43 -9.17 19.92 11.32
C ASP A 43 -7.75 19.53 11.72
N VAL A 44 -7.57 18.97 12.91
CA VAL A 44 -6.29 18.50 13.42
C VAL A 44 -6.25 16.99 13.31
N VAL A 45 -5.40 16.48 12.40
CA VAL A 45 -5.22 15.05 12.20
C VAL A 45 -3.93 14.61 12.88
N LYS A 46 -4.00 13.59 13.72
CA LYS A 46 -2.82 12.93 14.28
C LYS A 46 -2.23 12.01 13.24
N ILE A 47 -0.94 12.20 12.97
CA ILE A 47 -0.16 11.45 11.99
C ILE A 47 1.05 10.80 12.64
N ILE A 48 1.50 9.71 12.04
CA ILE A 48 2.76 9.05 12.39
C ILE A 48 3.57 8.79 11.12
N PRO A 49 4.90 8.63 11.20
CA PRO A 49 5.68 8.10 10.08
C PRO A 49 5.10 6.78 9.60
N THR A 50 4.95 6.61 8.28
CA THR A 50 4.43 5.38 7.71
C THR A 50 5.39 4.22 7.97
N PRO A 51 4.96 3.14 8.65
CA PRO A 51 5.79 1.95 8.83
C PRO A 51 6.10 1.30 7.48
N ASN A 52 7.36 0.92 7.27
CA ASN A 52 7.84 0.27 6.05
C ASN A 52 7.90 -1.25 6.25
N PHE A 53 7.33 -1.99 5.32
CA PHE A 53 7.31 -3.45 5.34
C PHE A 53 8.11 -4.08 4.20
N SER A 54 8.30 -3.36 3.11
CA SER A 54 9.22 -3.76 2.04
C SER A 54 10.63 -3.22 2.31
N ASP A 55 11.64 -3.86 1.73
CA ASP A 55 13.03 -3.43 1.81
C ASP A 55 13.43 -2.44 0.69
N ALA A 56 12.45 -1.90 -0.04
CA ALA A 56 12.66 -0.78 -0.92
C ALA A 56 12.99 0.50 -0.13
N LYS A 57 13.53 1.52 -0.81
CA LYS A 57 13.94 2.76 -0.15
C LYS A 57 12.73 3.49 0.47
N PRO A 58 12.74 3.78 1.78
CA PRO A 58 11.70 4.58 2.41
C PRO A 58 11.59 5.98 1.79
N MET A 59 10.35 6.47 1.68
CA MET A 59 10.05 7.79 1.14
C MET A 59 9.82 8.83 2.23
N GLY A 60 9.67 8.39 3.50
CA GLY A 60 9.45 9.28 4.64
C GLY A 60 8.05 9.89 4.66
N THR A 61 7.05 9.13 4.25
CA THR A 61 5.65 9.57 4.27
C THR A 61 5.05 9.44 5.66
N VAL A 62 3.86 10.00 5.83
CA VAL A 62 3.09 9.94 7.07
C VAL A 62 1.74 9.29 6.84
N LEU A 63 1.21 8.66 7.88
CA LEU A 63 -0.06 7.94 7.88
C LEU A 63 -0.96 8.49 9.00
N PRO A 64 -2.23 8.80 8.74
CA PRO A 64 -3.19 9.13 9.79
C PRO A 64 -3.33 8.00 10.80
N ILE A 65 -3.34 8.35 12.10
CA ILE A 65 -3.29 7.36 13.19
C ILE A 65 -4.47 6.38 13.16
N ASN A 66 -5.64 6.81 12.69
CA ASN A 66 -6.83 5.97 12.54
C ASN A 66 -6.71 4.90 11.44
N MET A 67 -5.72 5.02 10.53
CA MET A 67 -5.48 4.05 9.47
C MET A 67 -4.34 3.08 9.81
N VAL A 68 -3.60 3.34 10.88
CA VAL A 68 -2.37 2.61 11.22
C VAL A 68 -2.64 1.14 11.47
N SER A 69 -3.61 0.81 12.32
CA SER A 69 -3.87 -0.56 12.73
C SER A 69 -4.19 -1.48 11.55
N GLU A 70 -5.08 -1.06 10.67
CA GLU A 70 -5.48 -1.84 9.51
C GLU A 70 -4.34 -2.00 8.50
N THR A 71 -3.59 -0.92 8.23
CA THR A 71 -2.46 -0.93 7.31
C THR A 71 -1.36 -1.85 7.85
N VAL A 72 -0.94 -1.66 9.10
CA VAL A 72 0.11 -2.45 9.77
C VAL A 72 -0.28 -3.93 9.86
N ASN A 73 -1.50 -4.24 10.30
CA ASN A 73 -1.97 -5.62 10.42
C ASN A 73 -1.96 -6.35 9.07
N ASN A 74 -2.47 -5.70 8.03
CA ASN A 74 -2.51 -6.31 6.70
C ASN A 74 -1.11 -6.50 6.12
N LEU A 75 -0.25 -5.49 6.17
CA LEU A 75 1.12 -5.57 5.63
C LEU A 75 1.99 -6.53 6.43
N SER A 76 1.91 -6.53 7.77
CA SER A 76 2.61 -7.50 8.62
C SER A 76 2.21 -8.94 8.30
N ARG A 77 0.91 -9.19 8.10
CA ARG A 77 0.41 -10.51 7.70
C ARG A 77 0.96 -10.93 6.33
N LEU A 78 0.99 -10.02 5.36
CA LEU A 78 1.46 -10.31 4.01
C LEU A 78 2.98 -10.49 3.97
N SER A 79 3.75 -9.64 4.64
CA SER A 79 5.22 -9.73 4.70
C SER A 79 5.73 -10.99 5.40
N ASN A 80 4.91 -11.60 6.27
CA ASN A 80 5.20 -12.91 6.86
C ASN A 80 4.93 -14.08 5.89
N GLN A 81 4.21 -13.87 4.81
CA GLN A 81 3.86 -14.91 3.83
C GLN A 81 4.80 -14.88 2.62
N PHE A 82 5.22 -13.70 2.19
CA PHE A 82 6.08 -13.51 1.01
C PHE A 82 6.83 -12.17 1.09
N ASP A 83 7.90 -12.08 0.31
CA ASP A 83 8.62 -10.82 0.12
C ASP A 83 7.78 -9.86 -0.74
N LEU A 84 7.56 -8.63 -0.24
CA LEU A 84 6.67 -7.67 -0.89
C LEU A 84 7.22 -7.14 -2.22
N VAL A 85 8.54 -6.95 -2.33
CA VAL A 85 9.17 -6.51 -3.59
C VAL A 85 9.12 -7.62 -4.64
N ASP A 86 9.35 -8.87 -4.25
CA ASP A 86 9.25 -10.01 -5.17
C ASP A 86 7.81 -10.26 -5.61
N TYR A 87 6.85 -10.04 -4.73
CA TYR A 87 5.43 -10.07 -5.11
C TYR A 87 5.11 -9.02 -6.18
N VAL A 88 5.54 -7.77 -5.99
CA VAL A 88 5.35 -6.71 -7.00
C VAL A 88 6.09 -7.04 -8.29
N ARG A 89 7.30 -7.58 -8.20
CA ARG A 89 8.07 -8.05 -9.37
C ARG A 89 7.27 -9.03 -10.22
N GLU A 90 6.75 -10.07 -9.57
CA GLU A 90 5.98 -11.11 -10.25
C GLU A 90 4.67 -10.58 -10.84
N LYS A 91 3.90 -9.86 -10.04
CA LYS A 91 2.57 -9.35 -10.45
C LYS A 91 2.64 -8.32 -11.58
N LEU A 92 3.69 -7.52 -11.61
CA LEU A 92 3.91 -6.51 -12.65
C LEU A 92 4.75 -7.02 -13.83
N GLY A 93 5.22 -8.27 -13.80
CA GLY A 93 5.99 -8.89 -14.88
C GLY A 93 7.39 -8.31 -15.04
N TYR A 94 8.07 -7.95 -13.95
CA TYR A 94 9.48 -7.54 -14.02
C TYR A 94 10.42 -8.76 -13.99
N GLY A 95 11.45 -8.73 -14.82
CA GLY A 95 12.41 -9.82 -14.93
C GLY A 95 13.26 -10.03 -13.68
N SER A 96 13.52 -8.98 -12.87
CA SER A 96 14.34 -9.07 -11.68
C SER A 96 13.90 -8.09 -10.58
N ARG A 97 14.29 -8.38 -9.34
CA ARG A 97 14.13 -7.48 -8.19
C ARG A 97 14.84 -6.14 -8.41
N ALA A 98 16.02 -6.14 -9.01
CA ALA A 98 16.77 -4.95 -9.36
C ALA A 98 16.03 -4.04 -10.35
N SER A 99 15.06 -4.56 -11.09
CA SER A 99 14.19 -3.78 -11.98
C SER A 99 13.06 -3.07 -11.24
N VAL A 100 12.69 -3.49 -10.03
CA VAL A 100 11.59 -2.94 -9.22
C VAL A 100 12.09 -1.82 -8.31
N ILE A 101 13.16 -2.10 -7.53
CA ILE A 101 13.67 -1.21 -6.47
C ILE A 101 13.88 0.25 -6.92
N PRO A 102 14.48 0.56 -8.09
CA PRO A 102 14.67 1.94 -8.51
C PRO A 102 13.38 2.64 -8.98
N LYS A 103 12.30 1.89 -9.16
CA LYS A 103 11.03 2.42 -9.69
C LYS A 103 10.03 2.79 -8.60
N PHE A 104 10.11 2.12 -7.43
CA PHE A 104 9.14 2.30 -6.35
C PHE A 104 9.84 2.48 -5.01
N GLY A 105 9.37 3.42 -4.22
CA GLY A 105 9.72 3.52 -2.81
C GLY A 105 8.95 2.48 -1.97
N SER A 106 9.36 2.30 -0.72
CA SER A 106 8.80 1.28 0.18
C SER A 106 7.29 1.41 0.32
N GLU A 107 6.79 2.59 0.61
CA GLU A 107 5.36 2.85 0.80
C GLU A 107 4.56 2.66 -0.48
N GLN A 108 5.19 2.88 -1.65
CA GLN A 108 4.55 2.59 -2.94
C GLN A 108 4.46 1.08 -3.19
N VAL A 109 5.50 0.32 -2.86
CA VAL A 109 5.47 -1.15 -2.92
C VAL A 109 4.36 -1.68 -2.02
N ASP A 110 4.31 -1.23 -0.78
CA ASP A 110 3.31 -1.65 0.21
C ASP A 110 1.88 -1.34 -0.28
N GLY A 111 1.64 -0.13 -0.79
CA GLY A 111 0.36 0.26 -1.37
C GLY A 111 -0.05 -0.55 -2.60
N ILE A 112 0.90 -0.86 -3.49
CA ILE A 112 0.66 -1.71 -4.68
C ILE A 112 0.29 -3.14 -4.24
N VAL A 113 0.98 -3.71 -3.25
CA VAL A 113 0.67 -5.04 -2.71
C VAL A 113 -0.75 -5.08 -2.17
N LEU A 114 -1.12 -4.11 -1.32
CA LEU A 114 -2.47 -4.02 -0.76
C LEU A 114 -3.53 -3.89 -1.85
N ALA A 115 -3.31 -3.04 -2.84
CA ALA A 115 -4.22 -2.85 -3.95
C ALA A 115 -4.44 -4.13 -4.76
N ILE A 116 -3.36 -4.81 -5.16
CA ILE A 116 -3.44 -6.06 -5.92
C ILE A 116 -4.13 -7.15 -5.11
N GLN A 117 -3.83 -7.27 -3.81
CA GLN A 117 -4.49 -8.23 -2.92
C GLN A 117 -6.01 -8.03 -2.83
N GLN A 118 -6.50 -6.78 -2.85
CA GLN A 118 -7.93 -6.51 -2.89
C GLN A 118 -8.54 -6.79 -4.26
N MET A 119 -7.86 -6.40 -5.31
CA MET A 119 -8.33 -6.66 -6.69
C MET A 119 -8.41 -8.17 -6.99
N GLU A 120 -7.49 -8.99 -6.50
CA GLU A 120 -7.53 -10.45 -6.64
C GLU A 120 -8.72 -11.10 -5.92
N LYS A 121 -9.26 -10.42 -4.90
CA LYS A 121 -10.50 -10.82 -4.20
C LYS A 121 -11.77 -10.27 -4.88
N GLY A 122 -11.63 -9.49 -5.96
CA GLY A 122 -12.74 -8.82 -6.62
C GLY A 122 -13.21 -7.54 -5.92
N ASN A 123 -12.41 -7.00 -5.01
CA ASN A 123 -12.71 -5.78 -4.29
C ASN A 123 -12.10 -4.55 -4.98
N ALA A 124 -12.62 -3.37 -4.64
CA ALA A 124 -12.01 -2.09 -4.94
C ALA A 124 -10.90 -1.75 -3.92
N PHE A 125 -10.03 -0.81 -4.27
CA PHE A 125 -9.01 -0.24 -3.41
C PHE A 125 -8.97 1.28 -3.53
N ILE A 126 -8.83 1.98 -2.41
CA ILE A 126 -8.72 3.45 -2.35
C ILE A 126 -7.29 3.80 -1.96
N LEU A 127 -6.60 4.54 -2.82
CA LEU A 127 -5.31 5.15 -2.54
C LEU A 127 -5.55 6.49 -1.83
N GLY A 128 -5.56 6.48 -0.50
CA GLY A 128 -5.79 7.64 0.36
C GLY A 128 -4.54 8.37 0.82
N ASP A 129 -3.38 8.06 0.25
CA ASP A 129 -2.08 8.62 0.63
C ASP A 129 -2.03 10.15 0.48
N SER A 130 -1.17 10.80 1.27
CA SER A 130 -0.93 12.24 1.20
C SER A 130 -0.49 12.72 -0.19
N ALA A 131 -0.65 13.99 -0.49
CA ALA A 131 -0.17 14.57 -1.74
C ALA A 131 1.37 14.44 -1.85
N GLY A 132 1.87 14.19 -3.07
CA GLY A 132 3.32 14.16 -3.33
C GLY A 132 3.99 12.79 -3.21
N ILE A 133 3.36 11.77 -2.64
CA ILE A 133 3.98 10.43 -2.49
C ILE A 133 3.99 9.59 -3.79
N GLY A 134 3.60 10.17 -4.90
CA GLY A 134 3.62 9.48 -6.20
C GLY A 134 2.46 8.50 -6.39
N LYS A 135 1.24 8.85 -5.98
CA LYS A 135 0.01 8.08 -6.28
C LYS A 135 -0.14 7.75 -7.76
N GLY A 136 0.28 8.67 -8.66
CA GLY A 136 0.32 8.42 -10.09
C GLY A 136 1.17 7.21 -10.47
N ARG A 137 2.32 7.02 -9.80
CA ARG A 137 3.19 5.87 -10.01
C ARG A 137 2.56 4.56 -9.51
N GLN A 138 1.86 4.58 -8.39
CA GLN A 138 1.08 3.43 -7.91
C GLN A 138 -0.09 3.12 -8.87
N ALA A 139 -0.81 4.15 -9.34
CA ALA A 139 -1.86 3.97 -10.36
C ALA A 139 -1.29 3.38 -11.66
N ALA A 140 -0.13 3.86 -12.13
CA ALA A 140 0.56 3.29 -13.29
C ALA A 140 0.92 1.81 -13.07
N ALA A 141 1.35 1.44 -11.87
CA ALA A 141 1.63 0.03 -11.52
C ALA A 141 0.36 -0.83 -11.59
N ILE A 142 -0.78 -0.33 -11.13
CA ILE A 142 -2.07 -1.05 -11.22
C ILE A 142 -2.52 -1.19 -12.67
N LEU A 143 -2.32 -0.18 -13.51
CA LEU A 143 -2.59 -0.29 -14.94
C LEU A 143 -1.67 -1.34 -15.61
N ARG A 144 -0.37 -1.37 -15.24
CA ARG A 144 0.56 -2.41 -15.70
C ARG A 144 0.11 -3.80 -15.22
N TYR A 145 -0.30 -3.95 -13.96
CA TYR A 145 -0.85 -5.21 -13.44
C TYR A 145 -2.04 -5.70 -14.26
N ALA A 146 -3.02 -4.82 -14.54
CA ALA A 146 -4.17 -5.17 -15.39
C ALA A 146 -3.73 -5.64 -16.78
N TYR A 147 -2.76 -4.96 -17.39
CA TYR A 147 -2.19 -5.35 -18.67
C TYR A 147 -1.53 -6.74 -18.63
N GLN A 148 -0.73 -7.04 -17.61
CA GLN A 148 -0.11 -8.36 -17.43
C GLN A 148 -1.13 -9.48 -17.30
N ARG A 149 -2.30 -9.20 -16.76
CA ARG A 149 -3.45 -10.12 -16.69
C ARG A 149 -4.27 -10.18 -17.99
N LYS A 150 -3.81 -9.53 -19.05
CA LYS A 150 -4.53 -9.42 -20.34
C LYS A 150 -5.90 -8.75 -20.21
N ALA A 151 -6.09 -7.96 -19.18
CA ALA A 151 -7.25 -7.08 -19.04
C ALA A 151 -7.00 -5.76 -19.81
N ILE A 152 -8.07 -5.03 -20.09
CA ILE A 152 -7.99 -3.70 -20.69
C ILE A 152 -7.93 -2.69 -19.55
N PRO A 153 -6.77 -2.05 -19.28
CA PRO A 153 -6.67 -1.02 -18.25
C PRO A 153 -7.40 0.26 -18.72
N VAL A 154 -8.20 0.83 -17.84
CA VAL A 154 -8.93 2.08 -18.10
C VAL A 154 -8.55 3.12 -17.06
N PHE A 155 -8.09 4.28 -17.49
CA PHE A 155 -7.81 5.43 -16.64
C PHE A 155 -8.84 6.52 -16.87
N ILE A 156 -9.55 6.93 -15.80
CA ILE A 156 -10.58 7.95 -15.87
C ILE A 156 -10.16 9.12 -14.98
N THR A 157 -10.26 10.33 -15.51
CA THR A 157 -9.95 11.56 -14.76
C THR A 157 -10.83 12.71 -15.27
N HIS A 158 -11.10 13.68 -14.38
CA HIS A 158 -11.80 14.92 -14.74
C HIS A 158 -10.85 16.03 -15.22
N LYS A 159 -9.53 15.87 -15.01
CA LYS A 159 -8.52 16.87 -15.36
C LYS A 159 -7.65 16.39 -16.52
N PRO A 160 -7.73 17.01 -17.72
CA PRO A 160 -7.02 16.54 -18.91
C PRO A 160 -5.50 16.41 -18.73
N TYR A 161 -4.85 17.31 -17.96
CA TYR A 161 -3.40 17.26 -17.75
C TYR A 161 -2.94 15.97 -17.02
N LEU A 162 -3.81 15.33 -16.23
CA LEU A 162 -3.49 14.06 -15.55
C LEU A 162 -3.25 12.91 -16.54
N PHE A 163 -3.71 13.01 -17.80
CA PHE A 163 -3.33 12.03 -18.83
C PHE A 163 -1.84 12.13 -19.18
N SER A 164 -1.27 13.33 -19.20
CA SER A 164 0.17 13.50 -19.39
C SER A 164 0.97 12.99 -18.19
N ASP A 165 0.46 13.22 -16.98
CA ASP A 165 1.10 12.76 -15.76
C ASP A 165 1.12 11.24 -15.66
N ILE A 166 -0.03 10.57 -15.86
CA ILE A 166 -0.08 9.10 -15.82
C ILE A 166 0.77 8.47 -16.95
N TYR A 167 0.81 9.08 -18.13
CA TYR A 167 1.66 8.62 -19.21
C TYR A 167 3.15 8.70 -18.86
N ARG A 168 3.58 9.80 -18.22
CA ARG A 168 4.94 9.95 -17.70
C ARG A 168 5.24 8.88 -16.65
N ASP A 169 4.31 8.64 -15.72
CA ASP A 169 4.48 7.65 -14.66
C ASP A 169 4.54 6.22 -15.20
N ILE A 170 3.73 5.87 -16.21
CA ILE A 170 3.82 4.61 -16.94
C ILE A 170 5.21 4.43 -17.56
N LYS A 171 5.76 5.45 -18.21
CA LYS A 171 7.13 5.39 -18.77
C LYS A 171 8.18 5.19 -17.70
N ASN A 172 8.06 5.89 -16.57
CA ASN A 172 9.02 5.83 -15.48
C ASN A 172 9.08 4.47 -14.80
N ILE A 173 7.99 3.71 -14.83
CA ILE A 173 7.98 2.33 -14.34
C ILE A 173 8.37 1.29 -15.41
N GLY A 174 8.77 1.70 -16.61
CA GLY A 174 9.20 0.82 -17.70
C GLY A 174 8.09 0.44 -18.69
N GLY A 175 6.97 1.16 -18.74
CA GLY A 175 5.87 0.85 -19.64
C GLY A 175 5.03 -0.34 -19.18
N PHE A 176 4.35 -0.99 -20.12
CA PHE A 176 3.51 -2.17 -19.87
C PHE A 176 4.19 -3.50 -20.24
N ALA A 177 5.23 -3.44 -21.06
CA ALA A 177 6.05 -4.59 -21.43
C ALA A 177 7.52 -4.28 -21.16
N ASP A 178 8.28 -5.28 -20.76
CA ASP A 178 9.76 -5.25 -20.75
C ASP A 178 10.29 -5.62 -22.15
#